data_697b7eb3df626cb2c61d6b1c1acdde2f
#
_entry.id   697b7eb3df626cb2c61d6b1c1acdde2f
#
_cell.length_a   1.000
_cell.length_b   1.000
_cell.length_c   1.000
_cell.angle_alpha   90.00
_cell.angle_beta   90.00
_cell.angle_gamma   90.00
#
_symmetry.space_group_name_H-M   'P 1'
#
loop_
_entity.id
_entity.type
_entity.pdbx_description
1 polymer ?
#
loop_
_entity_poly.entity_id
_entity_poly.type
_entity_poly.pdbx_seq_one_letter_code
_entity_poly.pdbx_strand_id
1 'polypeptide(L)'
;MGAMHNDVIQIFFLIFTGGAVVASMALFGRQPLLVAYIVLGAVIGPYGLGWVSDVELIGQIGSIGIIFLLFLLGLDMQPQVLLRVLREVTHVTLISSALFALIGSVVGHLFGYSHIESIIIGIAMMFSSTIIGIKLLPTTALHHKHSGELMVGMLLMQDFLAIFVLLLIISGDLSNGNLLPLGKSLVALPALVGGCFVAVKIVLQPLFARFDRIGEYVFLLALGWCLGIAELAEYSGLSREIGAFVAGISIATSPISQYIALNLKPLRDFFLILFFFSLGSGFDLSLIPAIAVAAGLLATLMLTIKPLTYHWLLKSQSETEALAWDIGFRLGQNSEFSLMIAYLAFNTGLIGSHTSHLIQGTAILTFLVSSYIVVLNFPTPIAINDKLRRD
;
A
#
# COMPACT_ATOMS: atom_id res chain seq x y z
N MET A 1 35.54 10.27 -13.84
CA MET A 1 35.11 8.99 -13.28
C MET A 1 34.12 8.43 -14.27
N GLY A 2 34.44 7.29 -14.92
CA GLY A 2 33.63 6.72 -16.01
C GLY A 2 32.23 6.40 -15.51
N ALA A 3 31.23 6.68 -16.34
CA ALA A 3 29.87 6.22 -16.12
C ALA A 3 29.93 4.71 -15.90
N MET A 4 29.68 4.24 -14.67
CA MET A 4 29.48 2.82 -14.43
C MET A 4 28.24 2.46 -15.23
N HIS A 5 28.41 1.64 -16.25
CA HIS A 5 27.30 0.99 -16.92
C HIS A 5 26.70 0.08 -15.85
N ASN A 6 25.58 0.51 -15.24
CA ASN A 6 24.96 -0.26 -14.17
C ASN A 6 24.37 -1.53 -14.81
N ASP A 7 25.16 -2.60 -14.74
CA ASP A 7 24.68 -3.93 -15.09
C ASP A 7 23.51 -4.27 -14.15
N VAL A 8 22.45 -4.87 -14.66
CA VAL A 8 21.26 -5.29 -13.90
C VAL A 8 21.67 -6.05 -12.63
N ILE A 9 22.70 -6.90 -12.73
CA ILE A 9 23.24 -7.67 -11.60
C ILE A 9 23.77 -6.74 -10.50
N GLN A 10 24.49 -5.67 -10.86
CA GLN A 10 25.01 -4.71 -9.90
C GLN A 10 23.88 -3.94 -9.18
N ILE A 11 22.82 -3.58 -9.89
CA ILE A 11 21.64 -2.93 -9.30
C ILE A 11 20.98 -3.87 -8.28
N PHE A 12 20.73 -5.11 -8.66
CA PHE A 12 20.17 -6.12 -7.75
C PHE A 12 21.06 -6.37 -6.54
N PHE A 13 22.39 -6.46 -6.74
CA PHE A 13 23.35 -6.56 -5.63
C PHE A 13 23.21 -5.38 -4.66
N LEU A 14 23.16 -4.15 -5.17
CA LEU A 14 23.04 -2.95 -4.34
C LEU A 14 21.69 -2.92 -3.59
N ILE A 15 20.59 -3.28 -4.26
CA ILE A 15 19.25 -3.32 -3.66
C ILE A 15 19.20 -4.36 -2.53
N PHE A 16 19.60 -5.60 -2.79
CA PHE A 16 19.42 -6.68 -1.81
C PHE A 16 20.48 -6.69 -0.73
N THR A 17 21.76 -6.47 -1.07
CA THR A 17 22.82 -6.43 -0.06
C THR A 17 22.73 -5.14 0.76
N GLY A 18 22.54 -3.99 0.10
CA GLY A 18 22.30 -2.73 0.77
C GLY A 18 21.01 -2.77 1.60
N GLY A 19 19.95 -3.37 1.04
CA GLY A 19 18.69 -3.61 1.73
C GLY A 19 18.84 -4.43 3.01
N ALA A 20 19.61 -5.51 2.97
CA ALA A 20 19.89 -6.33 4.15
C ALA A 20 20.63 -5.54 5.24
N VAL A 21 21.61 -4.71 4.86
CA VAL A 21 22.34 -3.86 5.82
C VAL A 21 21.44 -2.81 6.44
N VAL A 22 20.72 -2.02 5.62
CA VAL A 22 19.85 -0.94 6.14
C VAL A 22 18.64 -1.50 6.88
N ALA A 23 18.09 -2.65 6.45
CA ALA A 23 17.05 -3.37 7.17
C ALA A 23 17.51 -3.84 8.55
N SER A 24 18.76 -4.34 8.67
CA SER A 24 19.34 -4.71 9.96
C SER A 24 19.44 -3.48 10.88
N MET A 25 19.93 -2.36 10.37
CA MET A 25 19.99 -1.11 11.14
C MET A 25 18.59 -0.64 11.57
N ALA A 26 17.59 -0.73 10.68
CA ALA A 26 16.21 -0.38 11.00
C ALA A 26 15.63 -1.28 12.08
N LEU A 27 15.87 -2.60 12.03
CA LEU A 27 15.44 -3.55 13.07
C LEU A 27 16.08 -3.26 14.42
N PHE A 28 17.38 -2.94 14.47
CA PHE A 28 18.02 -2.46 15.70
C PHE A 28 17.39 -1.17 16.19
N GLY A 29 17.05 -0.25 15.28
CA GLY A 29 16.31 0.99 15.57
C GLY A 29 14.81 0.80 15.78
N ARG A 30 14.29 -0.45 15.69
CA ARG A 30 12.86 -0.80 15.81
C ARG A 30 11.97 -0.07 14.83
N GLN A 31 12.49 0.18 13.63
CA GLN A 31 11.78 0.85 12.55
C GLN A 31 11.19 -0.15 11.55
N PRO A 32 10.12 0.23 10.84
CA PRO A 32 9.56 -0.56 9.76
C PRO A 32 10.55 -0.76 8.62
N LEU A 33 10.65 -1.99 8.10
CA LEU A 33 11.57 -2.34 7.01
C LEU A 33 11.31 -1.55 5.73
N LEU A 34 10.05 -1.20 5.45
CA LEU A 34 9.71 -0.42 4.26
C LEU A 34 10.38 0.97 4.25
N VAL A 35 10.52 1.59 5.42
CA VAL A 35 11.28 2.87 5.54
C VAL A 35 12.75 2.66 5.21
N ALA A 36 13.34 1.54 5.64
CA ALA A 36 14.72 1.18 5.31
C ALA A 36 14.94 1.10 3.78
N TYR A 37 14.00 0.48 3.07
CA TYR A 37 14.10 0.34 1.60
C TYR A 37 13.95 1.69 0.88
N ILE A 38 13.05 2.56 1.35
CA ILE A 38 12.91 3.92 0.82
C ILE A 38 14.18 4.73 1.07
N VAL A 39 14.72 4.69 2.29
CA VAL A 39 15.97 5.39 2.64
C VAL A 39 17.13 4.88 1.80
N LEU A 40 17.26 3.56 1.62
CA LEU A 40 18.27 2.99 0.76
C LEU A 40 18.17 3.55 -0.67
N GLY A 41 16.95 3.54 -1.25
CA GLY A 41 16.71 4.09 -2.58
C GLY A 41 17.10 5.57 -2.67
N ALA A 42 16.70 6.38 -1.68
CA ALA A 42 17.03 7.81 -1.64
C ALA A 42 18.54 8.07 -1.52
N VAL A 43 19.26 7.23 -0.75
CA VAL A 43 20.71 7.39 -0.55
C VAL A 43 21.52 6.97 -1.78
N ILE A 44 21.25 5.80 -2.35
CA ILE A 44 22.06 5.27 -3.46
C ILE A 44 21.47 5.57 -4.85
N GLY A 45 20.28 6.13 -4.90
CA GLY A 45 19.59 6.53 -6.13
C GLY A 45 20.19 7.77 -6.80
N PRO A 46 19.56 8.21 -7.90
CA PRO A 46 20.05 9.32 -8.74
C PRO A 46 20.18 10.64 -8.00
N TYR A 47 19.30 10.91 -7.03
CA TYR A 47 19.28 12.15 -6.25
C TYR A 47 20.14 12.08 -4.97
N GLY A 48 20.74 10.92 -4.68
CA GLY A 48 21.65 10.71 -3.56
C GLY A 48 23.09 10.55 -4.04
N LEU A 49 23.69 9.37 -3.78
CA LEU A 49 25.07 9.06 -4.17
C LEU A 49 25.23 8.76 -5.68
N GLY A 50 24.14 8.55 -6.41
CA GLY A 50 24.16 8.24 -7.84
C GLY A 50 24.78 6.89 -8.20
N TRP A 51 24.84 5.94 -7.24
CA TRP A 51 25.36 4.61 -7.50
C TRP A 51 24.42 3.79 -8.40
N VAL A 52 23.13 4.07 -8.32
CA VAL A 52 22.10 3.54 -9.23
C VAL A 52 21.51 4.74 -9.96
N SER A 53 21.88 4.90 -11.24
CA SER A 53 21.54 6.10 -12.03
C SER A 53 20.53 5.84 -13.15
N ASP A 54 20.22 4.58 -13.46
CA ASP A 54 19.26 4.21 -14.48
C ASP A 54 17.83 4.32 -13.96
N VAL A 55 17.27 5.53 -14.12
CA VAL A 55 15.91 5.88 -13.66
C VAL A 55 14.85 5.05 -14.38
N GLU A 56 15.06 4.72 -15.66
CA GLU A 56 14.10 3.96 -16.45
C GLU A 56 14.00 2.50 -15.96
N LEU A 57 15.15 1.86 -15.75
CA LEU A 57 15.20 0.50 -15.22
C LEU A 57 14.60 0.41 -13.80
N ILE A 58 14.92 1.40 -12.94
CA ILE A 58 14.35 1.48 -11.59
C ILE A 58 12.82 1.63 -11.68
N GLY A 59 12.32 2.48 -12.56
CA GLY A 59 10.89 2.69 -12.79
C GLY A 59 10.18 1.41 -13.26
N GLN A 60 10.78 0.67 -14.20
CA GLN A 60 10.26 -0.61 -14.68
C GLN A 60 10.20 -1.66 -13.56
N ILE A 61 11.25 -1.75 -12.74
CA ILE A 61 11.30 -2.63 -11.57
C ILE A 61 10.18 -2.26 -10.57
N GLY A 62 9.99 -0.97 -10.30
CA GLY A 62 8.92 -0.47 -9.44
C GLY A 62 7.53 -0.84 -9.96
N SER A 63 7.30 -0.69 -11.27
CA SER A 63 6.02 -1.04 -11.91
C SER A 63 5.70 -2.54 -11.82
N ILE A 64 6.68 -3.40 -12.05
CA ILE A 64 6.53 -4.85 -11.84
C ILE A 64 6.18 -5.13 -10.38
N GLY A 65 6.86 -4.44 -9.44
CA GLY A 65 6.57 -4.55 -8.01
C GLY A 65 5.10 -4.24 -7.68
N ILE A 66 4.55 -3.15 -8.21
CA ILE A 66 3.16 -2.75 -7.99
C ILE A 66 2.19 -3.79 -8.55
N ILE A 67 2.40 -4.28 -9.77
CA ILE A 67 1.56 -5.29 -10.41
C ILE A 67 1.42 -6.52 -9.50
N PHE A 68 2.54 -7.06 -9.01
CA PHE A 68 2.51 -8.23 -8.12
C PHE A 68 1.95 -7.92 -6.74
N LEU A 69 2.19 -6.73 -6.19
CA LEU A 69 1.61 -6.32 -4.92
C LEU A 69 0.09 -6.25 -4.99
N LEU A 70 -0.46 -5.67 -6.04
CA LEU A 70 -1.91 -5.58 -6.24
C LEU A 70 -2.55 -6.94 -6.52
N PHE A 71 -1.86 -7.80 -7.27
CA PHE A 71 -2.30 -9.20 -7.44
C PHE A 71 -2.42 -9.93 -6.10
N LEU A 72 -1.39 -9.86 -5.27
CA LEU A 72 -1.37 -10.53 -3.98
C LEU A 72 -2.38 -9.93 -3.00
N LEU A 73 -2.55 -8.61 -3.05
CA LEU A 73 -3.59 -7.93 -2.29
C LEU A 73 -4.99 -8.45 -2.70
N GLY A 74 -5.25 -8.54 -4.02
CA GLY A 74 -6.49 -9.12 -4.53
C GLY A 74 -6.70 -10.56 -4.08
N LEU A 75 -5.63 -11.36 -4.04
CA LEU A 75 -5.66 -12.75 -3.61
C LEU A 75 -5.98 -12.92 -2.11
N ASP A 76 -5.49 -12.00 -1.27
CA ASP A 76 -5.77 -11.99 0.17
C ASP A 76 -7.20 -11.54 0.49
N MET A 77 -7.91 -10.92 -0.46
CA MET A 77 -9.27 -10.43 -0.31
C MET A 77 -10.31 -11.55 -0.39
N GLN A 78 -10.62 -12.17 0.76
CA GLN A 78 -11.70 -13.16 0.84
C GLN A 78 -13.07 -12.46 0.92
N PRO A 79 -13.94 -12.56 -0.12
CA PRO A 79 -15.21 -11.83 -0.16
C PRO A 79 -16.17 -12.17 1.00
N GLN A 80 -16.07 -13.40 1.54
CA GLN A 80 -16.97 -13.88 2.59
C GLN A 80 -16.64 -13.31 3.97
N VAL A 81 -15.35 -13.17 4.31
CA VAL A 81 -14.88 -12.53 5.54
C VAL A 81 -15.21 -11.05 5.51
N LEU A 82 -14.98 -10.44 4.35
CA LEU A 82 -15.25 -9.04 4.10
C LEU A 82 -16.70 -8.65 4.38
N LEU A 83 -17.69 -9.38 3.84
CA LEU A 83 -19.10 -9.05 4.00
C LEU A 83 -19.58 -9.10 5.46
N ARG A 84 -18.98 -9.92 6.31
CA ARG A 84 -19.32 -10.01 7.74
C ARG A 84 -18.77 -8.81 8.51
N VAL A 85 -17.50 -8.49 8.32
CA VAL A 85 -16.81 -7.42 9.05
C VAL A 85 -17.22 -6.02 8.56
N LEU A 86 -17.57 -5.89 7.28
CA LEU A 86 -18.00 -4.62 6.70
C LEU A 86 -19.16 -3.96 7.45
N ARG A 87 -20.11 -4.71 7.97
CA ARG A 87 -21.27 -4.13 8.67
C ARG A 87 -20.88 -3.40 9.95
N GLU A 88 -19.86 -3.89 10.67
CA GLU A 88 -19.45 -3.33 11.96
C GLU A 88 -18.54 -2.10 11.79
N VAL A 89 -17.64 -2.13 10.81
CA VAL A 89 -16.60 -1.11 10.66
C VAL A 89 -16.88 -0.07 9.59
N THR A 90 -17.88 -0.27 8.71
CA THR A 90 -18.13 0.62 7.56
C THR A 90 -18.33 2.07 7.98
N HIS A 91 -19.17 2.32 8.99
CA HIS A 91 -19.46 3.70 9.43
C HIS A 91 -18.20 4.37 9.99
N VAL A 92 -17.44 3.65 10.84
CA VAL A 92 -16.20 4.19 11.40
C VAL A 92 -15.20 4.51 10.29
N THR A 93 -15.01 3.57 9.36
CA THR A 93 -14.03 3.73 8.29
C THR A 93 -14.42 4.84 7.32
N LEU A 94 -15.67 4.92 6.87
CA LEU A 94 -16.11 5.95 5.93
C LEU A 94 -16.05 7.35 6.53
N ILE A 95 -16.52 7.52 7.78
CA ILE A 95 -16.53 8.83 8.45
C ILE A 95 -15.08 9.27 8.72
N SER A 96 -14.24 8.39 9.24
CA SER A 96 -12.84 8.72 9.51
C SER A 96 -12.07 9.03 8.22
N SER A 97 -12.25 8.23 7.17
CA SER A 97 -11.62 8.47 5.86
C SER A 97 -12.04 9.81 5.26
N ALA A 98 -13.35 10.13 5.29
CA ALA A 98 -13.84 11.41 4.79
C ALA A 98 -13.25 12.60 5.58
N LEU A 99 -13.16 12.48 6.91
CA LEU A 99 -12.58 13.51 7.76
C LEU A 99 -11.09 13.71 7.46
N PHE A 100 -10.32 12.62 7.33
CA PHE A 100 -8.88 12.71 7.04
C PHE A 100 -8.63 13.27 5.63
N ALA A 101 -9.47 12.88 4.65
CA ALA A 101 -9.42 13.45 3.31
C ALA A 101 -9.70 14.97 3.34
N LEU A 102 -10.70 15.38 4.06
CA LEU A 102 -11.04 16.81 4.20
C LEU A 102 -9.89 17.59 4.81
N ILE A 103 -9.32 17.12 5.92
CA ILE A 103 -8.20 17.79 6.61
C ILE A 103 -6.98 17.88 5.70
N GLY A 104 -6.60 16.78 5.05
CA GLY A 104 -5.49 16.77 4.12
C GLY A 104 -5.70 17.72 2.94
N SER A 105 -6.92 17.76 2.38
CA SER A 105 -7.27 18.67 1.27
C SER A 105 -7.22 20.13 1.71
N VAL A 106 -7.74 20.46 2.90
CA VAL A 106 -7.69 21.83 3.45
C VAL A 106 -6.24 22.26 3.64
N VAL A 107 -5.39 21.42 4.23
CA VAL A 107 -3.96 21.73 4.40
C VAL A 107 -3.29 21.92 3.03
N GLY A 108 -3.53 21.04 2.07
CA GLY A 108 -3.00 21.20 0.71
C GLY A 108 -3.38 22.56 0.11
N HIS A 109 -4.66 22.93 0.21
CA HIS A 109 -5.15 24.21 -0.31
C HIS A 109 -4.52 25.42 0.41
N LEU A 110 -4.35 25.36 1.73
CA LEU A 110 -3.70 26.42 2.52
C LEU A 110 -2.24 26.63 2.16
N PHE A 111 -1.53 25.59 1.73
CA PHE A 111 -0.15 25.66 1.23
C PHE A 111 -0.05 26.02 -0.26
N GLY A 112 -1.18 26.37 -0.92
CA GLY A 112 -1.19 26.87 -2.29
C GLY A 112 -1.14 25.79 -3.37
N TYR A 113 -1.39 24.52 -3.04
CA TYR A 113 -1.55 23.47 -4.04
C TYR A 113 -2.86 23.64 -4.82
N SER A 114 -2.88 23.23 -6.08
CA SER A 114 -4.09 23.29 -6.91
C SER A 114 -5.23 22.48 -6.30
N HIS A 115 -6.47 22.70 -6.77
CA HIS A 115 -7.63 21.97 -6.25
C HIS A 115 -7.49 20.46 -6.41
N ILE A 116 -7.00 19.99 -7.58
CA ILE A 116 -6.80 18.56 -7.85
C ILE A 116 -5.70 18.01 -6.93
N GLU A 117 -4.56 18.67 -6.84
CA GLU A 117 -3.48 18.26 -5.96
C GLU A 117 -3.91 18.21 -4.50
N SER A 118 -4.66 19.22 -4.03
CA SER A 118 -5.18 19.26 -2.67
C SER A 118 -6.14 18.09 -2.38
N ILE A 119 -6.98 17.72 -3.34
CA ILE A 119 -7.87 16.55 -3.22
C ILE A 119 -7.03 15.26 -3.16
N ILE A 120 -6.01 15.12 -4.01
CA ILE A 120 -5.14 13.93 -4.00
C ILE A 120 -4.33 13.84 -2.69
N ILE A 121 -3.82 14.98 -2.17
CA ILE A 121 -3.19 15.01 -0.84
C ILE A 121 -4.18 14.50 0.23
N GLY A 122 -5.41 15.01 0.22
CA GLY A 122 -6.44 14.57 1.16
C GLY A 122 -6.75 13.09 1.06
N ILE A 123 -6.96 12.59 -0.14
CA ILE A 123 -7.19 11.17 -0.41
C ILE A 123 -6.03 10.32 0.10
N ALA A 124 -4.79 10.74 -0.14
CA ALA A 124 -3.62 10.02 0.36
C ALA A 124 -3.54 9.97 1.89
N MET A 125 -4.15 10.93 2.60
CA MET A 125 -4.20 10.93 4.08
C MET A 125 -5.26 10.00 4.68
N MET A 126 -6.20 9.47 3.87
CA MET A 126 -7.32 8.64 4.36
C MET A 126 -6.85 7.32 4.98
N PHE A 127 -5.80 6.73 4.44
CA PHE A 127 -5.42 5.34 4.66
C PHE A 127 -4.45 5.18 5.83
N SER A 128 -4.55 4.03 6.51
CA SER A 128 -3.64 3.61 7.56
C SER A 128 -2.89 2.34 7.13
N SER A 129 -1.63 2.19 7.52
CA SER A 129 -0.78 1.09 7.07
C SER A 129 -1.22 -0.25 7.64
N THR A 130 -1.56 -1.17 6.76
CA THR A 130 -1.85 -2.57 7.08
C THR A 130 -0.60 -3.29 7.56
N ILE A 131 0.56 -3.04 6.93
CA ILE A 131 1.82 -3.68 7.28
C ILE A 131 2.25 -3.29 8.70
N ILE A 132 2.25 -2.01 9.04
CA ILE A 132 2.67 -1.53 10.36
C ILE A 132 1.63 -1.93 11.43
N GLY A 133 0.35 -1.74 11.14
CA GLY A 133 -0.74 -2.06 12.06
C GLY A 133 -0.72 -3.54 12.48
N ILE A 134 -0.64 -4.46 11.53
CA ILE A 134 -0.65 -5.90 11.79
C ILE A 134 0.68 -6.38 12.42
N LYS A 135 1.84 -5.93 11.93
CA LYS A 135 3.14 -6.37 12.49
C LYS A 135 3.38 -5.92 13.92
N LEU A 136 2.78 -4.82 14.34
CA LEU A 136 2.87 -4.33 15.71
C LEU A 136 1.78 -4.89 16.63
N LEU A 137 0.83 -5.67 16.12
CA LEU A 137 -0.20 -6.32 16.91
C LEU A 137 0.32 -7.69 17.41
N PRO A 138 0.16 -8.03 18.71
CA PRO A 138 0.48 -9.36 19.19
C PRO A 138 -0.33 -10.44 18.47
N THR A 139 0.28 -11.58 18.17
CA THR A 139 -0.36 -12.69 17.42
C THR A 139 -1.61 -13.19 18.14
N THR A 140 -1.58 -13.24 19.47
CA THR A 140 -2.74 -13.59 20.29
C THR A 140 -3.90 -12.59 20.21
N ALA A 141 -3.60 -11.29 20.00
CA ALA A 141 -4.63 -10.28 19.82
C ALA A 141 -5.21 -10.32 18.39
N LEU A 142 -4.37 -10.60 17.40
CA LEU A 142 -4.78 -10.69 15.99
C LEU A 142 -5.81 -11.80 15.75
N HIS A 143 -5.62 -12.97 16.36
CA HIS A 143 -6.42 -14.16 16.07
C HIS A 143 -7.57 -14.44 17.06
N HIS A 144 -7.54 -13.84 18.27
CA HIS A 144 -8.44 -14.23 19.35
C HIS A 144 -9.08 -13.08 20.11
N LYS A 145 -8.85 -11.82 19.70
CA LYS A 145 -9.46 -10.66 20.37
C LYS A 145 -10.30 -9.83 19.41
N HIS A 146 -11.40 -9.33 19.90
CA HIS A 146 -12.29 -8.40 19.21
C HIS A 146 -11.56 -7.16 18.66
N SER A 147 -10.53 -6.67 19.37
CA SER A 147 -9.68 -5.59 18.87
C SER A 147 -8.96 -5.91 17.55
N GLY A 148 -8.49 -7.16 17.40
CA GLY A 148 -7.88 -7.63 16.15
C GLY A 148 -8.88 -7.68 15.00
N GLU A 149 -10.08 -8.21 15.27
CA GLU A 149 -11.16 -8.29 14.27
C GLU A 149 -11.57 -6.91 13.77
N LEU A 150 -11.81 -5.95 14.68
CA LEU A 150 -12.17 -4.58 14.32
C LEU A 150 -11.05 -3.89 13.53
N MET A 151 -9.79 -4.01 13.99
CA MET A 151 -8.66 -3.37 13.33
C MET A 151 -8.43 -3.93 11.92
N VAL A 152 -8.42 -5.26 11.78
CA VAL A 152 -8.29 -5.92 10.46
C VAL A 152 -9.44 -5.53 9.56
N GLY A 153 -10.67 -5.48 10.07
CA GLY A 153 -11.84 -5.07 9.31
C GLY A 153 -11.76 -3.64 8.79
N MET A 154 -11.33 -2.69 9.63
CA MET A 154 -11.14 -1.31 9.22
C MET A 154 -10.02 -1.18 8.17
N LEU A 155 -8.90 -1.88 8.35
CA LEU A 155 -7.82 -1.90 7.38
C LEU A 155 -8.28 -2.49 6.04
N LEU A 156 -8.96 -3.63 6.04
CA LEU A 156 -9.52 -4.23 4.82
C LEU A 156 -10.50 -3.28 4.11
N MET A 157 -11.34 -2.57 4.85
CA MET A 157 -12.24 -1.59 4.25
C MET A 157 -11.48 -0.40 3.66
N GLN A 158 -10.43 0.08 4.32
CA GLN A 158 -9.55 1.11 3.77
C GLN A 158 -8.82 0.63 2.52
N ASP A 159 -8.35 -0.61 2.50
CA ASP A 159 -7.71 -1.21 1.32
C ASP A 159 -8.67 -1.24 0.12
N PHE A 160 -9.96 -1.54 0.35
CA PHE A 160 -11.00 -1.42 -0.69
C PHE A 160 -11.16 0.01 -1.21
N LEU A 161 -11.22 0.97 -0.30
CA LEU A 161 -11.30 2.38 -0.70
C LEU A 161 -10.04 2.81 -1.46
N ALA A 162 -8.87 2.35 -1.04
CA ALA A 162 -7.61 2.65 -1.72
C ALA A 162 -7.59 2.11 -3.15
N ILE A 163 -8.02 0.85 -3.34
CA ILE A 163 -8.13 0.25 -4.66
C ILE A 163 -9.12 1.03 -5.52
N PHE A 164 -10.29 1.37 -4.99
CA PHE A 164 -11.26 2.18 -5.73
C PHE A 164 -10.68 3.52 -6.17
N VAL A 165 -9.93 4.19 -5.28
CA VAL A 165 -9.22 5.45 -5.60
C VAL A 165 -8.15 5.23 -6.67
N LEU A 166 -7.34 4.18 -6.54
CA LEU A 166 -6.32 3.85 -7.54
C LEU A 166 -6.96 3.60 -8.92
N LEU A 167 -8.08 2.87 -8.96
CA LEU A 167 -8.85 2.66 -10.18
C LEU A 167 -9.33 3.98 -10.79
N LEU A 168 -9.82 4.91 -9.98
CA LEU A 168 -10.23 6.24 -10.45
C LEU A 168 -9.06 7.05 -11.01
N ILE A 169 -7.91 7.04 -10.34
CA ILE A 169 -6.71 7.76 -10.78
C ILE A 169 -6.22 7.23 -12.12
N ILE A 170 -6.18 5.90 -12.27
CA ILE A 170 -5.63 5.26 -13.46
C ILE A 170 -6.62 5.31 -14.64
N SER A 171 -7.94 5.14 -14.38
CA SER A 171 -8.96 5.14 -15.44
C SER A 171 -9.38 6.53 -15.89
N GLY A 172 -9.08 7.56 -15.11
CA GLY A 172 -9.58 8.91 -15.30
C GLY A 172 -8.60 9.81 -16.05
N ASP A 173 -8.91 10.15 -17.29
CA ASP A 173 -8.43 11.39 -17.91
C ASP A 173 -9.21 12.58 -17.30
N LEU A 174 -9.09 12.70 -15.94
CA LEU A 174 -9.75 13.72 -15.15
C LEU A 174 -9.34 15.14 -15.55
N SER A 175 -8.22 15.27 -16.28
CA SER A 175 -7.65 16.55 -16.71
C SER A 175 -8.35 17.14 -17.94
N ASN A 176 -8.92 16.32 -18.81
CA ASN A 176 -9.41 16.77 -20.13
C ASN A 176 -10.94 16.79 -20.27
N GLY A 177 -11.70 16.38 -19.23
CA GLY A 177 -13.17 16.35 -19.29
C GLY A 177 -13.74 15.39 -20.34
N ASN A 178 -12.93 14.52 -20.91
CA ASN A 178 -13.32 13.61 -21.96
C ASN A 178 -13.89 12.32 -21.34
N LEU A 179 -15.22 12.18 -21.40
CA LEU A 179 -15.94 11.05 -20.79
C LEU A 179 -15.88 9.75 -21.63
N LEU A 180 -15.31 9.80 -22.85
CA LEU A 180 -15.23 8.64 -23.75
C LEU A 180 -14.31 7.51 -23.22
N PRO A 181 -13.12 7.80 -22.65
CA PRO A 181 -12.30 6.78 -22.00
C PRO A 181 -13.00 6.17 -20.78
N LEU A 182 -13.66 7.00 -19.96
CA LEU A 182 -14.49 6.54 -18.84
C LEU A 182 -15.60 5.58 -19.27
N GLY A 183 -16.28 5.87 -20.40
CA GLY A 183 -17.30 4.99 -20.94
C GLY A 183 -16.76 3.62 -21.36
N LYS A 184 -15.58 3.58 -21.97
CA LYS A 184 -14.90 2.31 -22.32
C LYS A 184 -14.49 1.54 -21.07
N SER A 185 -13.90 2.21 -20.09
CA SER A 185 -13.48 1.57 -18.82
C SER A 185 -14.66 1.06 -18.01
N LEU A 186 -15.80 1.75 -18.03
CA LEU A 186 -17.05 1.33 -17.38
C LEU A 186 -17.62 0.01 -17.95
N VAL A 187 -17.35 -0.30 -19.20
CA VAL A 187 -17.75 -1.56 -19.85
C VAL A 187 -16.62 -2.60 -19.76
N ALA A 188 -15.38 -2.18 -19.98
CA ALA A 188 -14.22 -3.07 -19.97
C ALA A 188 -13.96 -3.70 -18.60
N LEU A 189 -14.11 -2.94 -17.51
CA LEU A 189 -13.86 -3.44 -16.17
C LEU A 189 -14.85 -4.54 -15.75
N PRO A 190 -16.18 -4.37 -15.83
CA PRO A 190 -17.11 -5.48 -15.54
C PRO A 190 -16.94 -6.68 -16.48
N ALA A 191 -16.61 -6.46 -17.76
CA ALA A 191 -16.35 -7.53 -18.70
C ALA A 191 -15.08 -8.31 -18.32
N LEU A 192 -14.00 -7.62 -17.94
CA LEU A 192 -12.76 -8.24 -17.45
C LEU A 192 -13.03 -9.03 -16.17
N VAL A 193 -13.70 -8.43 -15.19
CA VAL A 193 -14.05 -9.09 -13.93
C VAL A 193 -14.89 -10.34 -14.19
N GLY A 194 -15.97 -10.23 -14.94
CA GLY A 194 -16.84 -11.36 -15.26
C GLY A 194 -16.11 -12.46 -16.04
N GLY A 195 -15.31 -12.07 -17.03
CA GLY A 195 -14.47 -12.98 -17.81
C GLY A 195 -13.46 -13.73 -16.94
N CYS A 196 -12.78 -13.03 -16.01
CA CYS A 196 -11.83 -13.63 -15.07
C CYS A 196 -12.51 -14.66 -14.15
N PHE A 197 -13.67 -14.33 -13.57
CA PHE A 197 -14.39 -15.29 -12.71
C PHE A 197 -14.83 -16.54 -13.47
N VAL A 198 -15.30 -16.38 -14.70
CA VAL A 198 -15.67 -17.50 -15.58
C VAL A 198 -14.43 -18.33 -15.93
N ALA A 199 -13.34 -17.71 -16.35
CA ALA A 199 -12.10 -18.40 -16.70
C ALA A 199 -11.47 -19.13 -15.50
N VAL A 200 -11.48 -18.52 -14.32
CA VAL A 200 -11.02 -19.18 -13.08
C VAL A 200 -11.86 -20.44 -12.82
N LYS A 201 -13.19 -20.34 -12.91
CA LYS A 201 -14.08 -21.47 -12.64
C LYS A 201 -13.93 -22.61 -13.65
N ILE A 202 -13.79 -22.28 -14.94
CA ILE A 202 -13.78 -23.28 -16.03
C ILE A 202 -12.37 -23.82 -16.31
N VAL A 203 -11.33 -23.00 -16.15
CA VAL A 203 -9.95 -23.35 -16.54
C VAL A 203 -9.05 -23.49 -15.33
N LEU A 204 -8.90 -22.45 -14.50
CA LEU A 204 -7.91 -22.46 -13.43
C LEU A 204 -8.23 -23.42 -12.31
N GLN A 205 -9.48 -23.46 -11.82
CA GLN A 205 -9.88 -24.36 -10.74
C GLN A 205 -9.68 -25.83 -11.08
N PRO A 206 -10.08 -26.34 -12.27
CA PRO A 206 -9.75 -27.70 -12.67
C PRO A 206 -8.26 -27.99 -12.79
N LEU A 207 -7.48 -27.03 -13.30
CA LEU A 207 -6.02 -27.17 -13.40
C LEU A 207 -5.36 -27.23 -12.01
N PHE A 208 -5.75 -26.34 -11.11
CA PHE A 208 -5.28 -26.37 -9.73
C PHE A 208 -5.68 -27.69 -9.04
N ALA A 209 -6.93 -28.12 -9.14
CA ALA A 209 -7.40 -29.37 -8.52
C ALA A 209 -6.68 -30.61 -9.04
N ARG A 210 -6.24 -30.59 -10.31
CA ARG A 210 -5.53 -31.73 -10.91
C ARG A 210 -4.04 -31.77 -10.57
N PHE A 211 -3.41 -30.61 -10.39
CA PHE A 211 -1.96 -30.46 -10.26
C PHE A 211 -1.54 -29.74 -8.96
N ASP A 212 -2.39 -29.69 -7.95
CA ASP A 212 -2.18 -29.03 -6.65
C ASP A 212 -0.93 -29.51 -5.92
N ARG A 213 -0.48 -30.75 -6.17
CA ARG A 213 0.72 -31.34 -5.56
C ARG A 213 2.03 -30.84 -6.18
N ILE A 214 1.97 -30.18 -7.33
CA ILE A 214 3.17 -29.68 -8.04
C ILE A 214 3.30 -28.19 -7.76
N GLY A 215 3.99 -27.82 -6.68
CA GLY A 215 4.12 -26.44 -6.22
C GLY A 215 4.66 -25.48 -7.28
N GLU A 216 5.65 -25.92 -8.09
CA GLU A 216 6.20 -25.13 -9.20
C GLU A 216 5.13 -24.79 -10.25
N TYR A 217 4.26 -25.75 -10.57
CA TYR A 217 3.17 -25.53 -11.53
C TYR A 217 2.12 -24.56 -11.00
N VAL A 218 1.73 -24.71 -9.73
CA VAL A 218 0.77 -23.80 -9.07
C VAL A 218 1.32 -22.38 -9.07
N PHE A 219 2.60 -22.22 -8.75
CA PHE A 219 3.29 -20.93 -8.78
C PHE A 219 3.31 -20.34 -10.18
N LEU A 220 3.76 -21.10 -11.19
CA LEU A 220 3.80 -20.64 -12.58
C LEU A 220 2.42 -20.26 -13.11
N LEU A 221 1.39 -21.07 -12.80
CA LEU A 221 0.02 -20.81 -13.23
C LEU A 221 -0.54 -19.53 -12.60
N ALA A 222 -0.25 -19.30 -11.30
CA ALA A 222 -0.69 -18.08 -10.60
C ALA A 222 -0.01 -16.82 -11.18
N LEU A 223 1.31 -16.86 -11.41
CA LEU A 223 2.05 -15.74 -12.02
C LEU A 223 1.64 -15.50 -13.47
N GLY A 224 1.49 -16.58 -14.25
CA GLY A 224 1.04 -16.49 -15.63
C GLY A 224 -0.37 -15.90 -15.74
N TRP A 225 -1.25 -16.25 -14.82
CA TRP A 225 -2.58 -15.66 -14.71
C TRP A 225 -2.51 -14.16 -14.37
N CYS A 226 -1.72 -13.78 -13.36
CA CYS A 226 -1.51 -12.39 -12.98
C CYS A 226 -1.07 -11.54 -14.17
N LEU A 227 0.03 -11.93 -14.81
CA LEU A 227 0.60 -11.17 -15.93
C LEU A 227 -0.29 -11.22 -17.17
N GLY A 228 -0.91 -12.37 -17.47
CA GLY A 228 -1.81 -12.51 -18.62
C GLY A 228 -3.03 -11.60 -18.51
N ILE A 229 -3.64 -11.51 -17.32
CA ILE A 229 -4.77 -10.60 -17.10
C ILE A 229 -4.33 -9.14 -17.03
N ALA A 230 -3.13 -8.84 -16.48
CA ALA A 230 -2.58 -7.50 -16.52
C ALA A 230 -2.41 -7.00 -17.97
N GLU A 231 -1.81 -7.80 -18.84
CA GLU A 231 -1.68 -7.46 -20.26
C GLU A 231 -3.05 -7.37 -20.97
N LEU A 232 -3.97 -8.29 -20.68
CA LEU A 232 -5.32 -8.23 -21.27
C LEU A 232 -6.07 -6.96 -20.85
N ALA A 233 -5.89 -6.51 -19.62
CA ALA A 233 -6.45 -5.26 -19.12
C ALA A 233 -5.90 -4.07 -19.92
N GLU A 234 -4.59 -4.00 -20.14
CA GLU A 234 -3.98 -2.93 -20.92
C GLU A 234 -4.47 -2.90 -22.38
N TYR A 235 -4.58 -4.05 -23.03
CA TYR A 235 -5.19 -4.14 -24.37
C TYR A 235 -6.66 -3.68 -24.39
N SER A 236 -7.36 -3.81 -23.25
CA SER A 236 -8.75 -3.38 -23.11
C SER A 236 -8.90 -1.89 -22.78
N GLY A 237 -7.77 -1.15 -22.66
CA GLY A 237 -7.75 0.27 -22.28
C GLY A 237 -7.88 0.50 -20.78
N LEU A 238 -7.65 -0.53 -19.97
CA LEU A 238 -7.45 -0.45 -18.52
C LEU A 238 -5.95 -0.43 -18.22
N SER A 239 -5.57 -0.30 -16.96
CA SER A 239 -4.15 -0.44 -16.60
C SER A 239 -3.78 -1.87 -16.22
N ARG A 240 -2.48 -2.20 -16.28
CA ARG A 240 -1.94 -3.48 -15.83
C ARG A 240 -2.21 -3.75 -14.35
N GLU A 241 -2.16 -2.71 -13.54
CA GLU A 241 -2.41 -2.75 -12.10
C GLU A 241 -3.84 -3.20 -11.80
N ILE A 242 -4.82 -2.66 -12.53
CA ILE A 242 -6.23 -3.09 -12.45
C ILE A 242 -6.35 -4.56 -12.82
N GLY A 243 -5.73 -4.96 -13.94
CA GLY A 243 -5.75 -6.35 -14.39
C GLY A 243 -5.19 -7.31 -13.36
N ALA A 244 -4.04 -7.00 -12.79
CA ALA A 244 -3.40 -7.80 -11.75
C ALA A 244 -4.27 -7.94 -10.50
N PHE A 245 -4.89 -6.85 -10.06
CA PHE A 245 -5.80 -6.87 -8.91
C PHE A 245 -7.04 -7.74 -9.18
N VAL A 246 -7.67 -7.59 -10.35
CA VAL A 246 -8.81 -8.42 -10.78
C VAL A 246 -8.41 -9.89 -10.87
N ALA A 247 -7.21 -10.19 -11.40
CA ALA A 247 -6.67 -11.55 -11.42
C ALA A 247 -6.57 -12.14 -10.00
N GLY A 248 -6.08 -11.37 -9.03
CA GLY A 248 -5.98 -11.77 -7.63
C GLY A 248 -7.35 -12.08 -7.01
N ILE A 249 -8.30 -11.15 -7.09
CA ILE A 249 -9.66 -11.34 -6.54
C ILE A 249 -10.35 -12.54 -7.18
N SER A 250 -10.16 -12.75 -8.47
CA SER A 250 -10.82 -13.88 -9.17
C SER A 250 -10.38 -15.23 -8.63
N ILE A 251 -9.11 -15.39 -8.23
CA ILE A 251 -8.59 -16.61 -7.58
C ILE A 251 -8.98 -16.65 -6.09
N ALA A 252 -9.13 -15.52 -5.41
CA ALA A 252 -9.42 -15.43 -3.97
C ALA A 252 -10.68 -16.23 -3.57
N THR A 253 -11.61 -16.40 -4.50
CA THR A 253 -12.82 -17.22 -4.32
C THR A 253 -12.58 -18.73 -4.39
N SER A 254 -11.39 -19.16 -4.81
CA SER A 254 -11.03 -20.57 -4.96
C SER A 254 -10.53 -21.14 -3.62
N PRO A 255 -10.84 -22.43 -3.29
CA PRO A 255 -10.33 -23.09 -2.08
C PRO A 255 -8.79 -23.10 -1.98
N ILE A 256 -8.08 -23.06 -3.11
CA ILE A 256 -6.62 -23.08 -3.17
C ILE A 256 -5.99 -21.69 -2.93
N SER A 257 -6.79 -20.64 -2.85
CA SER A 257 -6.29 -19.25 -2.74
C SER A 257 -5.34 -19.05 -1.57
N GLN A 258 -5.67 -19.60 -0.40
CA GLN A 258 -4.83 -19.51 0.79
C GLN A 258 -3.45 -20.20 0.60
N TYR A 259 -3.45 -21.36 -0.05
CA TYR A 259 -2.20 -22.06 -0.37
C TYR A 259 -1.34 -21.23 -1.33
N ILE A 260 -1.95 -20.64 -2.36
CA ILE A 260 -1.25 -19.76 -3.31
C ILE A 260 -0.72 -18.52 -2.58
N ALA A 261 -1.54 -17.86 -1.76
CA ALA A 261 -1.13 -16.66 -1.01
C ALA A 261 0.06 -16.93 -0.09
N LEU A 262 0.05 -18.05 0.64
CA LEU A 262 1.16 -18.46 1.52
C LEU A 262 2.46 -18.72 0.74
N ASN A 263 2.38 -19.40 -0.40
CA ASN A 263 3.56 -19.72 -1.23
C ASN A 263 4.10 -18.48 -1.97
N LEU A 264 3.23 -17.50 -2.27
CA LEU A 264 3.64 -16.24 -2.91
C LEU A 264 4.10 -15.17 -1.92
N LYS A 265 3.97 -15.39 -0.62
CA LYS A 265 4.38 -14.43 0.41
C LYS A 265 5.86 -13.98 0.30
N PRO A 266 6.85 -14.89 0.08
CA PRO A 266 8.24 -14.47 -0.14
C PRO A 266 8.41 -13.60 -1.40
N LEU A 267 7.63 -13.90 -2.44
CA LEU A 267 7.64 -13.11 -3.67
C LEU A 267 7.04 -11.71 -3.45
N ARG A 268 6.00 -11.61 -2.63
CA ARG A 268 5.47 -10.30 -2.20
C ARG A 268 6.55 -9.48 -1.51
N ASP A 269 7.27 -10.07 -0.57
CA ASP A 269 8.31 -9.36 0.18
C ASP A 269 9.46 -8.94 -0.75
N PHE A 270 9.81 -9.76 -1.75
CA PHE A 270 10.77 -9.41 -2.79
C PHE A 270 10.30 -8.18 -3.61
N PHE A 271 9.07 -8.16 -4.09
CA PHE A 271 8.54 -7.04 -4.86
C PHE A 271 8.30 -5.79 -4.02
N LEU A 272 7.98 -5.94 -2.73
CA LEU A 272 7.93 -4.82 -1.79
C LEU A 272 9.28 -4.10 -1.70
N ILE A 273 10.38 -4.84 -1.59
CA ILE A 273 11.72 -4.27 -1.54
C ILE A 273 11.99 -3.46 -2.82
N LEU A 274 11.71 -4.04 -3.98
CA LEU A 274 11.94 -3.39 -5.27
C LEU A 274 11.11 -2.12 -5.43
N PHE A 275 9.82 -2.19 -5.07
CA PHE A 275 8.92 -1.05 -5.18
C PHE A 275 9.33 0.09 -4.25
N PHE A 276 9.57 -0.17 -2.96
CA PHE A 276 9.94 0.88 -2.03
C PHE A 276 11.33 1.44 -2.29
N PHE A 277 12.24 0.62 -2.78
CA PHE A 277 13.53 1.10 -3.29
C PHE A 277 13.34 2.05 -4.47
N SER A 278 12.55 1.68 -5.46
CA SER A 278 12.23 2.51 -6.63
C SER A 278 11.60 3.85 -6.21
N LEU A 279 10.63 3.80 -5.29
CA LEU A 279 10.01 4.98 -4.74
C LEU A 279 11.03 5.91 -4.06
N GLY A 280 11.91 5.34 -3.23
CA GLY A 280 12.96 6.08 -2.56
C GLY A 280 13.97 6.69 -3.53
N SER A 281 14.37 5.96 -4.57
CA SER A 281 15.31 6.44 -5.59
C SER A 281 14.76 7.59 -6.44
N GLY A 282 13.43 7.65 -6.60
CA GLY A 282 12.73 8.76 -7.24
C GLY A 282 12.53 9.98 -6.31
N PHE A 283 12.90 9.88 -5.02
CA PHE A 283 12.71 10.97 -4.06
C PHE A 283 13.84 12.00 -4.18
N ASP A 284 13.49 13.19 -4.67
CA ASP A 284 14.43 14.30 -4.80
C ASP A 284 14.65 14.98 -3.45
N LEU A 285 15.81 14.72 -2.85
CA LEU A 285 16.20 15.30 -1.55
C LEU A 285 16.29 16.83 -1.57
N SER A 286 16.48 17.45 -2.74
CA SER A 286 16.53 18.90 -2.88
C SER A 286 15.19 19.58 -2.62
N LEU A 287 14.08 18.85 -2.74
CA LEU A 287 12.73 19.36 -2.48
C LEU A 287 12.35 19.35 -1.00
N ILE A 288 13.12 18.68 -0.13
CA ILE A 288 12.82 18.61 1.30
C ILE A 288 12.61 20.00 1.93
N PRO A 289 13.46 21.01 1.72
CA PRO A 289 13.24 22.33 2.33
C PRO A 289 11.92 22.98 1.93
N ALA A 290 11.45 22.74 0.69
CA ALA A 290 10.20 23.31 0.19
C ALA A 290 8.96 22.63 0.77
N ILE A 291 9.02 21.32 1.04
CA ILE A 291 7.87 20.54 1.53
C ILE A 291 7.89 20.31 3.04
N ALA A 292 9.01 20.53 3.74
CA ALA A 292 9.21 20.13 5.13
C ALA A 292 8.14 20.65 6.08
N VAL A 293 7.75 21.93 5.95
CA VAL A 293 6.75 22.54 6.83
C VAL A 293 5.37 21.94 6.60
N ALA A 294 4.96 21.78 5.35
CA ALA A 294 3.67 21.17 4.99
C ALA A 294 3.62 19.69 5.37
N ALA A 295 4.69 18.94 5.08
CA ALA A 295 4.80 17.53 5.44
C ALA A 295 4.81 17.32 6.97
N GLY A 296 5.54 18.13 7.71
CA GLY A 296 5.60 18.11 9.17
C GLY A 296 4.23 18.42 9.79
N LEU A 297 3.52 19.44 9.27
CA LEU A 297 2.19 19.78 9.73
C LEU A 297 1.18 18.65 9.44
N LEU A 298 1.16 18.13 8.20
CA LEU A 298 0.29 17.00 7.83
C LEU A 298 0.58 15.77 8.69
N ALA A 299 1.86 15.42 8.88
CA ALA A 299 2.23 14.28 9.72
C ALA A 299 1.76 14.46 11.17
N THR A 300 1.97 15.64 11.75
CA THR A 300 1.53 15.95 13.12
C THR A 300 0.00 15.89 13.23
N LEU A 301 -0.73 16.46 12.28
CA LEU A 301 -2.19 16.41 12.24
C LEU A 301 -2.69 14.96 12.12
N MET A 302 -2.12 14.15 11.23
CA MET A 302 -2.53 12.76 11.08
C MET A 302 -2.25 11.94 12.34
N LEU A 303 -1.06 12.09 12.93
CA LEU A 303 -0.67 11.36 14.15
C LEU A 303 -1.48 11.76 15.38
N THR A 304 -2.14 12.92 15.38
CA THR A 304 -3.01 13.38 16.47
C THR A 304 -4.48 13.15 16.18
N ILE A 305 -4.95 13.55 15.00
CA ILE A 305 -6.37 13.52 14.66
C ILE A 305 -6.85 12.09 14.37
N LYS A 306 -6.05 11.24 13.71
CA LYS A 306 -6.47 9.86 13.46
C LYS A 306 -6.77 9.10 14.76
N PRO A 307 -5.85 9.04 15.77
CA PRO A 307 -6.15 8.39 17.03
C PRO A 307 -7.38 8.96 17.75
N LEU A 308 -7.53 10.28 17.77
CA LEU A 308 -8.67 10.95 18.38
C LEU A 308 -9.99 10.59 17.68
N THR A 309 -9.99 10.58 16.35
CA THR A 309 -11.17 10.25 15.54
C THR A 309 -11.58 8.79 15.74
N TYR A 310 -10.63 7.86 15.67
CA TYR A 310 -10.93 6.45 15.92
C TYR A 310 -11.41 6.20 17.34
N HIS A 311 -10.77 6.84 18.33
CA HIS A 311 -11.21 6.77 19.71
C HIS A 311 -12.67 7.24 19.86
N TRP A 312 -13.02 8.40 19.33
CA TRP A 312 -14.36 8.95 19.41
C TRP A 312 -15.39 8.08 18.69
N LEU A 313 -15.10 7.62 17.47
CA LEU A 313 -16.01 6.79 16.67
C LEU A 313 -16.22 5.40 17.28
N LEU A 314 -15.17 4.72 17.75
CA LEU A 314 -15.28 3.41 18.37
C LEU A 314 -16.02 3.51 19.72
N LYS A 315 -15.77 4.56 20.49
CA LYS A 315 -16.49 4.80 21.75
C LYS A 315 -17.98 5.04 21.49
N SER A 316 -18.36 5.70 20.38
CA SER A 316 -19.77 5.87 19.98
C SER A 316 -20.46 4.54 19.63
N GLN A 317 -19.69 3.50 19.30
CA GLN A 317 -20.16 2.13 19.08
C GLN A 317 -20.12 1.26 20.35
N SER A 318 -20.00 1.88 21.51
CA SER A 318 -19.99 1.22 22.83
C SER A 318 -18.72 0.38 23.09
N GLU A 319 -17.64 0.62 22.36
CA GLU A 319 -16.34 -0.01 22.64
C GLU A 319 -15.68 0.58 23.89
N THR A 320 -14.82 -0.22 24.52
CA THR A 320 -14.10 0.21 25.72
C THR A 320 -13.07 1.29 25.40
N GLU A 321 -12.84 2.20 26.33
CA GLU A 321 -11.91 3.31 26.16
C GLU A 321 -10.49 2.83 25.86
N ALA A 322 -10.02 1.77 26.55
CA ALA A 322 -8.70 1.21 26.33
C ALA A 322 -8.53 0.62 24.93
N LEU A 323 -9.56 -0.08 24.42
CA LEU A 323 -9.56 -0.65 23.07
C LEU A 323 -9.59 0.46 22.01
N ALA A 324 -10.41 1.49 22.20
CA ALA A 324 -10.54 2.59 21.25
C ALA A 324 -9.21 3.37 21.10
N TRP A 325 -8.47 3.58 22.19
CA TRP A 325 -7.14 4.18 22.13
C TRP A 325 -6.09 3.24 21.53
N ASP A 326 -6.08 1.96 21.87
CA ASP A 326 -5.15 0.98 21.29
C ASP A 326 -5.27 0.93 19.75
N ILE A 327 -6.50 0.79 19.25
CA ILE A 327 -6.76 0.81 17.80
C ILE A 327 -6.38 2.17 17.20
N GLY A 328 -6.80 3.26 17.82
CA GLY A 328 -6.55 4.61 17.32
C GLY A 328 -5.06 4.89 17.10
N PHE A 329 -4.20 4.58 18.06
CA PHE A 329 -2.76 4.79 17.93
C PHE A 329 -2.11 3.83 16.92
N ARG A 330 -2.59 2.59 16.82
CA ARG A 330 -2.08 1.62 15.84
C ARG A 330 -2.46 1.97 14.41
N LEU A 331 -3.55 2.72 14.20
CA LEU A 331 -4.00 3.20 12.89
C LEU A 331 -3.67 4.68 12.66
N GLY A 332 -2.88 5.29 13.53
CA GLY A 332 -2.52 6.71 13.47
C GLY A 332 -1.60 7.11 12.31
N GLN A 333 -0.85 6.18 11.75
CA GLN A 333 0.05 6.42 10.62
C GLN A 333 -0.69 6.44 9.29
N ASN A 334 -0.03 6.96 8.26
CA ASN A 334 -0.50 6.84 6.88
C ASN A 334 -0.24 5.42 6.35
N SER A 335 -0.56 5.17 5.08
CA SER A 335 -0.46 3.86 4.45
C SER A 335 0.61 3.82 3.35
N GLU A 336 1.09 2.63 3.04
CA GLU A 336 1.77 2.32 1.79
C GLU A 336 0.92 2.68 0.56
N PHE A 337 -0.40 2.64 0.66
CA PHE A 337 -1.30 3.12 -0.39
C PHE A 337 -1.19 4.62 -0.65
N SER A 338 -0.89 5.42 0.37
CA SER A 338 -0.59 6.85 0.19
C SER A 338 0.60 7.05 -0.76
N LEU A 339 1.62 6.21 -0.63
CA LEU A 339 2.81 6.22 -1.48
C LEU A 339 2.50 5.77 -2.91
N MET A 340 1.66 4.72 -3.06
CA MET A 340 1.21 4.23 -4.37
C MET A 340 0.34 5.28 -5.08
N ILE A 341 -0.56 5.95 -4.37
CA ILE A 341 -1.39 7.03 -4.89
C ILE A 341 -0.51 8.19 -5.38
N ALA A 342 0.48 8.60 -4.59
CA ALA A 342 1.42 9.64 -4.97
C ALA A 342 2.21 9.28 -6.24
N TYR A 343 2.70 8.05 -6.33
CA TYR A 343 3.43 7.53 -7.47
C TYR A 343 2.57 7.48 -8.75
N LEU A 344 1.38 6.90 -8.65
CA LEU A 344 0.49 6.75 -9.81
C LEU A 344 -0.09 8.09 -10.27
N ALA A 345 -0.51 8.95 -9.35
CA ALA A 345 -1.00 10.28 -9.68
C ALA A 345 0.07 11.17 -10.32
N PHE A 346 1.33 11.00 -9.92
CA PHE A 346 2.46 11.67 -10.57
C PHE A 346 2.71 11.12 -11.98
N ASN A 347 2.74 9.81 -12.16
CA ASN A 347 2.98 9.17 -13.46
C ASN A 347 1.85 9.44 -14.47
N THR A 348 0.61 9.60 -13.99
CA THR A 348 -0.53 9.99 -14.84
C THR A 348 -0.59 11.51 -15.11
N GLY A 349 0.30 12.30 -14.53
CA GLY A 349 0.32 13.76 -14.71
C GLY A 349 -0.76 14.52 -13.95
N LEU A 350 -1.48 13.87 -13.03
CA LEU A 350 -2.52 14.51 -12.21
C LEU A 350 -1.95 15.43 -11.14
N ILE A 351 -0.75 15.14 -10.64
CA ILE A 351 -0.03 15.94 -9.64
C ILE A 351 1.40 16.21 -10.06
N GLY A 352 1.93 17.32 -9.59
CA GLY A 352 3.34 17.67 -9.79
C GLY A 352 4.28 16.93 -8.83
N SER A 353 5.59 17.05 -9.10
CA SER A 353 6.67 16.46 -8.29
C SER A 353 6.58 16.91 -6.83
N HIS A 354 6.37 18.20 -6.57
CA HIS A 354 6.25 18.75 -5.21
C HIS A 354 5.14 18.06 -4.41
N THR A 355 4.00 17.86 -5.01
CA THR A 355 2.83 17.21 -4.37
C THR A 355 3.12 15.74 -4.08
N SER A 356 3.73 15.03 -5.03
CA SER A 356 4.12 13.64 -4.85
C SER A 356 5.10 13.49 -3.68
N HIS A 357 6.15 14.32 -3.63
CA HIS A 357 7.15 14.30 -2.55
C HIS A 357 6.54 14.73 -1.20
N LEU A 358 5.58 15.67 -1.18
CA LEU A 358 4.86 16.04 0.04
C LEU A 358 4.12 14.84 0.64
N ILE A 359 3.36 14.11 -0.18
CA ILE A 359 2.62 12.91 0.28
C ILE A 359 3.60 11.85 0.78
N GLN A 360 4.67 11.57 0.03
CA GLN A 360 5.69 10.60 0.40
C GLN A 360 6.39 10.98 1.71
N GLY A 361 6.86 12.22 1.83
CA GLY A 361 7.50 12.73 3.05
C GLY A 361 6.59 12.66 4.27
N THR A 362 5.32 13.03 4.11
CA THR A 362 4.31 12.91 5.17
C THR A 362 4.12 11.46 5.61
N ALA A 363 3.99 10.53 4.67
CA ALA A 363 3.81 9.12 4.98
C ALA A 363 5.02 8.54 5.73
N ILE A 364 6.24 8.82 5.26
CA ILE A 364 7.49 8.38 5.90
C ILE A 364 7.58 8.91 7.34
N LEU A 365 7.31 10.20 7.55
CA LEU A 365 7.31 10.80 8.89
C LEU A 365 6.29 10.13 9.81
N THR A 366 5.08 9.86 9.32
CA THR A 366 4.06 9.18 10.13
C THR A 366 4.46 7.73 10.45
N PHE A 367 5.11 7.01 9.53
CA PHE A 367 5.62 5.66 9.78
C PHE A 367 6.67 5.64 10.91
N LEU A 368 7.65 6.54 10.83
CA LEU A 368 8.71 6.66 11.81
C LEU A 368 8.15 6.95 13.21
N VAL A 369 7.35 8.00 13.33
CA VAL A 369 6.86 8.48 14.63
C VAL A 369 5.83 7.50 15.22
N SER A 370 4.86 7.02 14.43
CA SER A 370 3.84 6.09 14.90
C SER A 370 4.43 4.78 15.42
N SER A 371 5.45 4.24 14.73
CA SER A 371 6.13 3.02 15.19
C SER A 371 6.70 3.18 16.59
N TYR A 372 7.36 4.31 16.89
CA TYR A 372 7.85 4.57 18.23
C TYR A 372 6.73 4.77 19.25
N ILE A 373 5.65 5.49 18.90
CA ILE A 373 4.51 5.68 19.79
C ILE A 373 3.93 4.32 20.19
N VAL A 374 3.72 3.42 19.24
CA VAL A 374 3.14 2.10 19.50
C VAL A 374 4.10 1.22 20.30
N VAL A 375 5.37 1.14 19.91
CA VAL A 375 6.38 0.27 20.58
C VAL A 375 6.63 0.70 22.04
N LEU A 376 6.53 1.99 22.34
CA LEU A 376 6.76 2.51 23.69
C LEU A 376 5.55 2.38 24.61
N ASN A 377 4.34 2.46 24.09
CA ASN A 377 3.14 2.62 24.91
C ASN A 377 2.17 1.43 24.88
N PHE A 378 2.25 0.56 23.86
CA PHE A 378 1.27 -0.51 23.66
C PHE A 378 1.91 -1.89 23.59
N PRO A 379 1.17 -2.96 23.95
CA PRO A 379 1.67 -4.33 23.84
C PRO A 379 2.05 -4.68 22.39
N THR A 380 3.30 -5.04 22.16
CA THR A 380 3.80 -5.45 20.84
C THR A 380 4.84 -6.57 20.97
N PRO A 381 5.07 -7.39 19.93
CA PRO A 381 6.13 -8.40 19.92
C PRO A 381 7.54 -7.79 20.12
N ILE A 382 7.72 -6.52 19.71
CA ILE A 382 9.00 -5.80 19.74
C ILE A 382 9.05 -4.69 20.79
N ALA A 383 8.15 -4.71 21.79
CA ALA A 383 8.13 -3.69 22.83
C ALA A 383 9.48 -3.58 23.57
N ILE A 384 9.82 -2.36 24.00
CA ILE A 384 11.02 -2.08 24.79
C ILE A 384 10.85 -2.59 26.22
N ASN A 385 9.66 -2.39 26.77
CA ASN A 385 9.34 -2.80 28.12
C ASN A 385 8.88 -4.26 28.12
N ASP A 386 9.53 -5.12 28.90
CA ASP A 386 9.19 -6.54 29.04
C ASP A 386 7.73 -6.77 29.48
N LYS A 387 7.13 -5.81 30.21
CA LYS A 387 5.71 -5.87 30.60
C LYS A 387 4.75 -5.68 29.41
N LEU A 388 5.21 -5.03 28.36
CA LEU A 388 4.46 -4.78 27.13
C LEU A 388 4.83 -5.77 26.01
N ARG A 389 5.88 -6.57 26.21
CA ARG A 389 6.29 -7.58 25.24
C ARG A 389 5.32 -8.75 25.26
N ARG A 390 4.56 -8.91 24.19
CA ARG A 390 3.56 -9.96 24.01
C ARG A 390 3.76 -10.58 22.63
N ASP A 391 3.83 -11.91 22.57
CA ASP A 391 3.88 -12.69 21.32
C ASP A 391 2.47 -12.96 20.81
#